data_1328e538b6b7c1bc2539bb45c462cfc1
#
_entry.id   1328e538b6b7c1bc2539bb45c462cfc1
#
_cell.length_a   1.000
_cell.length_b   1.000
_cell.length_c   1.000
_cell.angle_alpha   90.00
_cell.angle_beta   90.00
_cell.angle_gamma   90.00
#
_symmetry.space_group_name_H-M   'P 1'
#
loop_
_entity.id
_entity.type
_entity.pdbx_description
1 polymer ?
#
loop_
_entity_poly.entity_id
_entity_poly.type
_entity_poly.pdbx_seq_one_letter_code
_entity_poly.pdbx_strand_id
1 'polypeptide(L)'
;MDEDEFDDYDREMELSLYREYRDVVGQFKYVIETERRFYLANEVSLERHDTEHDFYFELTMSDVWVWDVYRSDRFVKSVRVLTFKDVNVEVRGDKDLELPKELALDE
;
A
#
# COMPACT_ATOMS: atom_id res chain seq x y z
N MET A 1 8.03 -28.69 13.85
CA MET A 1 6.86 -28.25 13.09
C MET A 1 6.94 -28.81 11.70
N ASP A 2 5.93 -29.45 11.24
CA ASP A 2 5.96 -30.00 9.89
C ASP A 2 5.53 -28.93 8.86
N GLU A 3 5.64 -29.27 7.57
CA GLU A 3 5.36 -28.32 6.53
C GLU A 3 3.93 -27.84 6.54
N ASP A 4 2.99 -28.73 6.84
CA ASP A 4 1.58 -28.35 6.79
C ASP A 4 1.26 -27.32 7.88
N GLU A 5 1.84 -27.47 9.07
CA GLU A 5 1.61 -26.52 10.13
C GLU A 5 2.19 -25.16 9.79
N PHE A 6 3.36 -25.15 9.16
CA PHE A 6 4.02 -23.92 8.77
C PHE A 6 3.19 -23.19 7.70
N ASP A 7 2.70 -23.94 6.71
CA ASP A 7 1.90 -23.34 5.65
C ASP A 7 0.58 -22.79 6.18
N ASP A 8 -0.03 -23.48 7.11
CA ASP A 8 -1.27 -23.01 7.71
C ASP A 8 -1.05 -21.74 8.49
N TYR A 9 0.05 -21.66 9.21
CA TYR A 9 0.39 -20.46 9.97
C TYR A 9 0.59 -19.27 9.05
N ASP A 10 1.31 -19.44 7.95
CA ASP A 10 1.53 -18.37 7.00
C ASP A 10 0.23 -17.90 6.38
N ARG A 11 -0.62 -18.81 6.01
CA ARG A 11 -1.91 -18.46 5.43
C ARG A 11 -2.78 -17.68 6.42
N GLU A 12 -2.74 -18.09 7.69
CA GLU A 12 -3.49 -17.40 8.71
C GLU A 12 -3.01 -15.97 8.89
N MET A 13 -1.68 -15.77 8.87
CA MET A 13 -1.11 -14.43 8.99
C MET A 13 -1.49 -13.54 7.81
N GLU A 14 -1.42 -14.08 6.60
CA GLU A 14 -1.77 -13.32 5.41
C GLU A 14 -3.25 -12.98 5.38
N LEU A 15 -4.09 -13.91 5.78
CA LEU A 15 -5.52 -13.67 5.82
C LEU A 15 -5.86 -12.61 6.86
N SER A 16 -5.19 -12.66 8.00
CA SER A 16 -5.38 -11.65 9.03
C SER A 16 -4.99 -10.27 8.53
N LEU A 17 -3.88 -10.19 7.80
CA LEU A 17 -3.42 -8.94 7.22
C LEU A 17 -4.40 -8.41 6.17
N TYR A 18 -4.94 -9.29 5.35
CA TYR A 18 -5.93 -8.91 4.36
C TYR A 18 -7.18 -8.34 5.02
N ARG A 19 -7.60 -8.94 6.12
CA ARG A 19 -8.75 -8.44 6.87
C ARG A 19 -8.48 -7.07 7.46
N GLU A 20 -7.29 -6.87 7.97
CA GLU A 20 -6.90 -5.57 8.50
C GLU A 20 -6.88 -4.53 7.39
N TYR A 21 -6.31 -4.87 6.24
CA TYR A 21 -6.29 -3.98 5.09
C TYR A 21 -7.71 -3.57 4.71
N ARG A 22 -8.61 -4.53 4.62
CA ARG A 22 -9.99 -4.27 4.25
C ARG A 22 -10.66 -3.31 5.23
N ASP A 23 -10.30 -3.41 6.50
CA ASP A 23 -10.89 -2.56 7.53
C ASP A 23 -10.32 -1.14 7.53
N VAL A 24 -9.07 -0.97 7.11
CA VAL A 24 -8.41 0.33 7.21
C VAL A 24 -8.34 1.10 5.89
N VAL A 25 -8.51 0.43 4.76
CA VAL A 25 -8.27 1.06 3.46
C VAL A 25 -9.12 2.32 3.27
N GLY A 26 -10.33 2.35 3.82
CA GLY A 26 -11.21 3.50 3.69
C GLY A 26 -10.73 4.75 4.41
N GLN A 27 -9.73 4.63 5.25
CA GLN A 27 -9.20 5.77 6.00
C GLN A 27 -8.09 6.50 5.25
N PHE A 28 -7.68 5.97 4.11
CA PHE A 28 -6.51 6.50 3.40
C PHE A 28 -6.87 6.99 2.00
N LYS A 29 -6.19 8.04 1.57
CA LYS A 29 -6.46 8.65 0.26
C LYS A 29 -5.70 8.00 -0.88
N TYR A 30 -4.53 7.45 -0.60
CA TYR A 30 -3.63 6.97 -1.64
C TYR A 30 -3.28 5.51 -1.44
N VAL A 31 -3.15 4.81 -2.55
CA VAL A 31 -2.64 3.45 -2.61
C VAL A 31 -1.32 3.52 -3.34
N ILE A 32 -0.26 3.02 -2.73
CA ILE A 32 1.08 3.13 -3.30
C ILE A 32 1.70 1.75 -3.42
N GLU A 33 2.25 1.46 -4.59
CA GLU A 33 2.94 0.21 -4.83
C GLU A 33 4.36 0.48 -5.23
N THR A 34 5.31 -0.11 -4.55
CA THR A 34 6.71 -0.08 -4.94
C THR A 34 7.14 -1.51 -5.27
N GLU A 35 8.35 -1.68 -5.74
CA GLU A 35 8.84 -3.02 -6.06
C GLU A 35 8.86 -3.95 -4.86
N ARG A 36 8.86 -3.39 -3.66
CA ARG A 36 8.99 -4.20 -2.45
C ARG A 36 7.73 -4.30 -1.63
N ARG A 37 6.93 -3.27 -1.61
CA ARG A 37 5.81 -3.21 -0.68
C ARG A 37 4.65 -2.43 -1.22
N PHE A 38 3.55 -2.64 -0.56
CA PHE A 38 2.30 -1.95 -0.81
C PHE A 38 2.02 -1.08 0.41
N TYR A 39 1.56 0.14 0.17
CA TYR A 39 1.29 1.10 1.23
C TYR A 39 -0.05 1.77 1.02
N LEU A 40 -0.66 2.18 2.11
CA LEU A 40 -1.75 3.14 2.10
C LEU A 40 -1.21 4.39 2.80
N ALA A 41 -1.58 5.57 2.33
CA ALA A 41 -1.11 6.81 2.94
C ALA A 41 -2.10 7.93 2.73
N ASN A 42 -2.04 8.92 3.60
CA ASN A 42 -2.88 10.10 3.44
C ASN A 42 -2.13 11.28 2.83
N GLU A 43 -0.79 11.22 2.82
CA GLU A 43 0.00 12.23 2.16
C GLU A 43 1.14 11.56 1.41
N VAL A 44 1.38 11.97 0.20
CA VAL A 44 2.40 11.38 -0.66
C VAL A 44 3.12 12.47 -1.43
N SER A 45 4.43 12.38 -1.47
CA SER A 45 5.26 13.25 -2.32
C SER A 45 6.22 12.36 -3.08
N LEU A 46 6.27 12.52 -4.37
CA LEU A 46 7.14 11.74 -5.23
C LEU A 46 8.02 12.71 -6.02
N GLU A 47 9.34 12.59 -5.85
CA GLU A 47 10.29 13.43 -6.53
C GLU A 47 11.24 12.59 -7.35
N ARG A 48 11.57 13.07 -8.52
CA ARG A 48 12.60 12.46 -9.34
C ARG A 48 13.91 13.19 -9.13
N HIS A 49 14.96 12.45 -8.88
CA HIS A 49 16.31 12.99 -8.73
C HIS A 49 17.17 12.45 -9.86
N ASP A 50 17.81 13.35 -10.60
CA ASP A 50 18.69 12.95 -11.67
C ASP A 50 20.14 12.98 -11.19
N THR A 51 20.88 11.95 -11.53
CA THR A 51 22.32 11.89 -11.27
C THR A 51 23.04 12.07 -12.60
N GLU A 52 24.35 11.98 -12.59
CA GLU A 52 25.12 12.15 -13.80
C GLU A 52 24.80 11.10 -14.85
N HIS A 53 24.52 9.88 -14.44
CA HIS A 53 24.32 8.78 -15.37
C HIS A 53 22.96 8.09 -15.23
N ASP A 54 22.15 8.52 -14.27
CA ASP A 54 20.94 7.76 -13.97
C ASP A 54 19.94 8.66 -13.26
N PHE A 55 18.82 8.09 -12.81
CA PHE A 55 17.88 8.81 -12.00
C PHE A 55 17.25 7.85 -11.00
N TYR A 56 16.65 8.40 -9.96
CA TYR A 56 15.90 7.61 -9.00
C TYR A 56 14.73 8.44 -8.48
N PHE A 57 13.82 7.74 -7.83
CA PHE A 57 12.66 8.40 -7.22
C PHE A 57 12.81 8.42 -5.71
N GLU A 58 12.40 9.51 -5.13
CA GLU A 58 12.29 9.64 -3.68
C GLU A 58 10.80 9.77 -3.38
N LEU A 59 10.27 8.81 -2.64
CA LEU A 59 8.87 8.75 -2.26
C LEU A 59 8.81 9.02 -0.76
N THR A 60 8.03 10.01 -0.37
CA THR A 60 7.81 10.33 1.04
C THR A 60 6.32 10.21 1.31
N MET A 61 5.96 9.51 2.36
CA MET A 61 4.57 9.28 2.71
C MET A 61 4.37 9.61 4.17
N SER A 62 3.19 10.12 4.51
CA SER A 62 2.83 10.41 5.89
C SER A 62 1.48 9.81 6.20
N ASP A 63 1.30 9.41 7.44
CA ASP A 63 0.11 8.76 7.93
C ASP A 63 -0.12 7.51 7.09
N VAL A 64 0.66 6.47 7.37
CA VAL A 64 0.87 5.34 6.48
C VAL A 64 0.46 4.04 7.13
N TRP A 65 -0.08 3.14 6.33
CA TRP A 65 -0.28 1.74 6.72
C TRP A 65 0.55 0.91 5.74
N VAL A 66 1.39 0.02 6.27
CA VAL A 66 2.34 -0.76 5.48
C VAL A 66 1.88 -2.21 5.41
N TRP A 67 1.81 -2.74 4.20
CA TRP A 67 1.49 -4.16 4.04
C TRP A 67 2.74 -4.96 4.34
N ASP A 68 2.88 -5.38 5.58
CA ASP A 68 4.04 -6.13 6.02
C ASP A 68 3.59 -7.04 7.16
N VAL A 69 3.48 -8.31 6.87
CA VAL A 69 2.95 -9.30 7.81
C VAL A 69 3.85 -9.46 9.03
N TYR A 70 5.11 -9.07 8.91
CA TYR A 70 6.07 -9.25 10.01
C TYR A 70 6.14 -8.07 10.97
N ARG A 71 5.43 -6.99 10.68
CA ARG A 71 5.43 -5.84 11.58
C ARG A 71 4.39 -6.06 12.67
N SER A 72 4.74 -5.71 13.90
CA SER A 72 3.80 -5.77 15.00
C SER A 72 2.75 -4.65 14.90
N ASP A 73 3.15 -3.51 14.34
CA ASP A 73 2.25 -2.40 14.13
C ASP A 73 2.46 -1.90 12.71
N ARG A 74 1.43 -1.90 11.92
CA ARG A 74 1.53 -1.52 10.52
C ARG A 74 1.21 -0.06 10.27
N PHE A 75 0.81 0.68 11.30
CA PHE A 75 0.59 2.11 11.18
C PHE A 75 1.90 2.83 11.48
N VAL A 76 2.33 3.66 10.56
CA VAL A 76 3.62 4.36 10.64
C VAL A 76 3.39 5.83 10.33
N LYS A 77 4.03 6.69 11.08
CA LYS A 77 3.84 8.11 10.92
C LYS A 77 4.38 8.64 9.61
N SER A 78 5.53 8.20 9.22
CA SER A 78 6.09 8.59 7.92
C SER A 78 7.03 7.51 7.40
N VAL A 79 7.15 7.46 6.09
CA VAL A 79 8.02 6.50 5.40
C VAL A 79 8.70 7.21 4.25
N ARG A 80 9.97 6.93 4.04
CA ARG A 80 10.74 7.47 2.92
C ARG A 80 11.35 6.31 2.17
N VAL A 81 11.13 6.27 0.87
CA VAL A 81 11.63 5.20 0.01
C VAL A 81 12.45 5.80 -1.12
N LEU A 82 13.62 5.25 -1.36
CA LEU A 82 14.43 5.61 -2.52
C LEU A 82 14.43 4.40 -3.44
N THR A 83 14.11 4.60 -4.69
CA THR A 83 14.02 3.48 -5.61
C THR A 83 14.39 3.89 -7.04
N PHE A 84 15.02 2.97 -7.75
CA PHE A 84 15.29 3.14 -9.18
C PHE A 84 14.16 2.56 -10.01
N LYS A 85 13.19 1.93 -9.37
CA LYS A 85 12.07 1.29 -10.07
C LYS A 85 10.85 2.18 -10.07
N ASP A 86 9.88 1.81 -10.86
CA ASP A 86 8.64 2.57 -10.93
C ASP A 86 7.89 2.53 -9.60
N VAL A 87 7.22 3.61 -9.32
CA VAL A 87 6.35 3.71 -8.16
C VAL A 87 4.95 3.99 -8.69
N ASN A 88 3.99 3.17 -8.29
CA ASN A 88 2.62 3.37 -8.67
C ASN A 88 1.87 4.04 -7.53
N VAL A 89 1.31 5.20 -7.79
CA VAL A 89 0.53 5.94 -6.81
C VAL A 89 -0.87 6.15 -7.37
N GLU A 90 -1.86 5.64 -6.66
CA GLU A 90 -3.24 5.80 -7.09
C GLU A 90 -4.00 6.57 -6.02
N VAL A 91 -4.88 7.43 -6.47
CA VAL A 91 -5.71 8.23 -5.57
C VAL A 91 -7.00 7.47 -5.35
N ARG A 92 -7.31 7.20 -4.10
CA ARG A 92 -8.59 6.63 -3.73
C ARG A 92 -9.47 7.80 -3.40
N GLY A 93 -10.50 7.99 -4.10
CA GLY A 93 -11.45 9.04 -3.78
C GLY A 93 -12.76 8.41 -3.39
N ASP A 94 -13.75 9.25 -3.15
CA ASP A 94 -15.07 8.77 -2.84
C ASP A 94 -15.62 7.91 -3.96
N LYS A 95 -15.17 8.15 -5.15
CA LYS A 95 -15.64 7.37 -6.29
C LYS A 95 -15.20 5.93 -6.26
N ASP A 96 -14.14 5.63 -5.54
CA ASP A 96 -13.69 4.25 -5.42
C ASP A 96 -14.67 3.41 -4.64
N LEU A 97 -15.51 4.05 -3.87
CA LEU A 97 -16.51 3.35 -3.07
C LEU A 97 -17.84 3.28 -3.79
N GLU A 98 -17.94 3.85 -4.97
CA GLU A 98 -19.16 3.87 -5.73
C GLU A 98 -18.96 3.18 -7.06
N LEU A 99 -19.96 2.50 -7.52
CA LEU A 99 -19.89 1.93 -8.85
C LEU A 99 -19.96 3.04 -9.89
N PRO A 100 -19.26 2.88 -11.01
CA PRO A 100 -19.45 3.81 -12.11
C PRO A 100 -20.92 3.85 -12.50
N LYS A 101 -21.37 4.97 -12.99
CA LYS A 101 -22.76 5.12 -13.36
C LYS A 101 -23.22 4.06 -14.35
N GLU A 102 -22.34 3.67 -15.24
CA GLU A 102 -22.68 2.65 -16.23
C GLU A 102 -22.92 1.30 -15.62
N LEU A 103 -22.30 1.05 -14.46
CA LEU A 103 -22.45 -0.21 -13.78
C LEU A 103 -23.43 -0.14 -12.62
N ALA A 104 -23.77 1.05 -12.20
CA ALA A 104 -24.71 1.20 -11.13
C ALA A 104 -26.09 0.83 -11.62
N LEU A 105 -26.77 0.18 -10.76
CA LEU A 105 -28.04 -0.20 -11.19
C LEU A 105 -28.95 0.87 -10.99
N ASP A 106 -28.81 1.89 -11.49
CA ASP A 106 -29.71 2.76 -11.45
C ASP A 106 -30.55 2.83 -10.64
N GLU A 107 -30.24 2.87 -9.95
CA GLU A 107 -30.96 3.10 -9.06
C GLU A 107 -31.39 4.28 -9.16
#